data_1198f22bf123aae9295adbc32e3a0897
#
_entry.id   1198f22bf123aae9295adbc32e3a0897
#
_cell.length_a   1.000
_cell.length_b   1.000
_cell.length_c   1.000
_cell.angle_alpha   90.00
_cell.angle_beta   90.00
_cell.angle_gamma   90.00
#
_symmetry.space_group_name_H-M   'P 1'
#
loop_
_entity.id
_entity.type
_entity.pdbx_description
1 polymer ?
#
loop_
_entity_poly.entity_id
_entity_poly.type
_entity_poly.pdbx_seq_one_letter_code
_entity_poly.pdbx_strand_id
1 'polypeptide(L)'
;GDVAAVVEQSRASNGYTTCMWHNLATCRILYDRDGALEAIKKRFDVPYPEALRTAIIRKNRALLSGVLPSYDAQIRKAASRRDLVSINHRTTEFLASYFDIIFAMNRQTHPGEKRLVSLCKDRCENLPDRFEENLNHLFSVMYDPDGAVNDVIACMLIELDQALLKAENGKPYI
;
A
#
# COMPACT_ATOMS: atom_id res chain seq x y z
N GLY A 1 1.59 -5.88 -27.02
CA GLY A 1 1.24 -4.66 -26.30
C GLY A 1 2.40 -4.25 -25.41
N ASP A 2 2.58 -2.96 -25.24
CA ASP A 2 3.61 -2.40 -24.39
C ASP A 2 3.28 -2.68 -22.92
N VAL A 3 4.18 -3.37 -22.22
CA VAL A 3 3.98 -3.75 -20.82
C VAL A 3 3.96 -2.52 -19.92
N ALA A 4 4.75 -1.48 -20.24
CA ALA A 4 4.70 -0.21 -19.53
C ALA A 4 3.31 0.41 -19.63
N ALA A 5 2.69 0.39 -20.82
CA ALA A 5 1.32 0.86 -21.01
C ALA A 5 0.30 0.03 -20.22
N VAL A 6 0.50 -1.29 -20.10
CA VAL A 6 -0.38 -2.15 -19.26
C VAL A 6 -0.23 -1.81 -17.79
N VAL A 7 1.00 -1.57 -17.33
CA VAL A 7 1.27 -1.15 -15.93
C VAL A 7 0.71 0.25 -15.66
N GLU A 8 0.86 1.19 -16.60
CA GLU A 8 0.28 2.54 -16.49
C GLU A 8 -1.24 2.55 -16.56
N GLN A 9 -1.83 1.69 -17.39
CA GLN A 9 -3.26 1.57 -17.56
C GLN A 9 -3.90 0.65 -16.52
N SER A 10 -3.11 -0.11 -15.75
CA SER A 10 -3.65 -0.92 -14.67
C SER A 10 -4.33 0.03 -13.70
N ARG A 11 -5.66 0.01 -13.70
CA ARG A 11 -6.46 0.78 -12.75
C ARG A 11 -6.04 0.31 -11.37
N ALA A 12 -5.59 1.24 -10.53
CA ALA A 12 -5.29 0.96 -9.15
C ALA A 12 -6.45 0.14 -8.56
N SER A 13 -6.23 -1.13 -8.32
CA SER A 13 -7.18 -2.02 -7.64
C SER A 13 -7.00 -1.86 -6.13
N ASN A 14 -7.88 -2.46 -5.34
CA ASN A 14 -7.74 -2.42 -3.89
C ASN A 14 -6.62 -3.37 -3.48
N GLY A 15 -5.54 -2.81 -2.97
CA GLY A 15 -4.37 -3.53 -2.45
C GLY A 15 -3.58 -4.32 -3.50
N TYR A 16 -2.30 -4.46 -3.27
CA TYR A 16 -1.38 -5.28 -4.09
C TYR A 16 -1.32 -4.92 -5.57
N THR A 17 -1.57 -3.66 -5.93
CA THR A 17 -1.73 -3.21 -7.32
C THR A 17 -0.56 -3.61 -8.21
N THR A 18 0.67 -3.59 -7.70
CA THR A 18 1.87 -3.93 -8.46
C THR A 18 2.47 -5.30 -8.10
N CYS A 19 1.72 -6.16 -7.39
CA CYS A 19 2.23 -7.45 -6.90
C CYS A 19 2.67 -8.39 -8.04
N MET A 20 1.91 -8.47 -9.13
CA MET A 20 2.29 -9.32 -10.27
C MET A 20 3.56 -8.82 -10.95
N TRP A 21 3.73 -7.51 -11.08
CA TRP A 21 4.96 -6.93 -11.56
C TRP A 21 6.13 -7.26 -10.63
N HIS A 22 5.95 -7.07 -9.31
CA HIS A 22 6.96 -7.42 -8.32
C HIS A 22 7.42 -8.88 -8.46
N ASN A 23 6.45 -9.81 -8.50
CA ASN A 23 6.73 -11.23 -8.58
C ASN A 23 7.54 -11.59 -9.83
N LEU A 24 7.18 -11.02 -10.98
CA LEU A 24 7.90 -11.27 -12.22
C LEU A 24 9.29 -10.64 -12.21
N ALA A 25 9.43 -9.41 -11.76
CA ALA A 25 10.73 -8.72 -11.70
C ALA A 25 11.72 -9.40 -10.75
N THR A 26 11.23 -9.98 -9.64
CA THR A 26 12.07 -10.56 -8.59
C THR A 26 12.21 -12.08 -8.66
N CYS A 27 11.41 -12.77 -9.49
CA CYS A 27 11.46 -14.22 -9.58
C CYS A 27 12.83 -14.72 -10.06
N ARG A 28 13.23 -15.89 -9.55
CA ARG A 28 14.38 -16.63 -10.05
C ARG A 28 13.91 -17.60 -11.12
N ILE A 29 14.42 -17.46 -12.33
CA ILE A 29 14.16 -18.41 -13.41
C ILE A 29 15.02 -19.65 -13.17
N LEU A 30 14.39 -20.81 -13.01
CA LEU A 30 15.06 -22.08 -12.79
C LEU A 30 15.31 -22.82 -14.10
N TYR A 31 14.44 -22.63 -15.08
CA TYR A 31 14.55 -23.24 -16.40
C TYR A 31 13.83 -22.36 -17.43
N ASP A 32 14.51 -22.06 -18.52
CA ASP A 32 13.98 -21.26 -19.65
C ASP A 32 14.62 -21.78 -20.96
N ARG A 33 13.96 -22.73 -21.57
CA ARG A 33 14.48 -23.44 -22.74
C ARG A 33 14.83 -22.52 -23.91
N ASP A 34 13.94 -21.57 -24.18
CA ASP A 34 13.99 -20.74 -25.38
C ASP A 34 14.31 -19.26 -25.07
N GLY A 35 14.64 -18.92 -23.81
CA GLY A 35 14.89 -17.55 -23.36
C GLY A 35 13.65 -16.66 -23.30
N ALA A 36 12.46 -17.26 -23.42
CA ALA A 36 11.20 -16.50 -23.47
C ALA A 36 10.85 -15.82 -22.13
N LEU A 37 11.11 -16.52 -21.01
CA LEU A 37 10.86 -15.96 -19.68
C LEU A 37 11.83 -14.83 -19.34
N GLU A 38 13.10 -14.99 -19.69
CA GLU A 38 14.11 -13.93 -19.53
C GLU A 38 13.77 -12.69 -20.37
N ALA A 39 13.31 -12.90 -21.61
CA ALA A 39 12.86 -11.81 -22.47
C ALA A 39 11.64 -11.08 -21.88
N ILE A 40 10.69 -11.82 -21.30
CA ILE A 40 9.52 -11.23 -20.61
C ILE A 40 10.00 -10.46 -19.39
N LYS A 41 10.84 -11.05 -18.54
CA LYS A 41 11.36 -10.42 -17.32
C LYS A 41 12.04 -9.08 -17.60
N LYS A 42 12.88 -9.00 -18.65
CA LYS A 42 13.53 -7.77 -19.09
C LYS A 42 12.54 -6.65 -19.46
N ARG A 43 11.36 -6.99 -19.97
CA ARG A 43 10.33 -6.00 -20.30
C ARG A 43 9.69 -5.35 -19.06
N PHE A 44 9.83 -5.96 -17.88
CA PHE A 44 9.38 -5.41 -16.60
C PHE A 44 10.49 -4.68 -15.83
N ASP A 45 11.72 -4.68 -16.35
CA ASP A 45 12.82 -3.87 -15.83
C ASP A 45 12.71 -2.43 -16.36
N VAL A 46 11.74 -1.73 -15.84
CA VAL A 46 11.41 -0.35 -16.21
C VAL A 46 11.31 0.52 -14.96
N PRO A 47 11.63 1.82 -15.07
CA PRO A 47 11.40 2.76 -13.98
C PRO A 47 9.94 2.75 -13.53
N TYR A 48 9.71 2.97 -12.24
CA TYR A 48 8.35 3.03 -11.69
C TYR A 48 7.59 4.21 -12.30
N PRO A 49 6.46 4.00 -13.03
CA PRO A 49 5.76 5.07 -13.74
C PRO A 49 5.12 6.08 -12.77
N GLU A 50 5.38 7.36 -12.94
CA GLU A 50 4.86 8.41 -12.07
C GLU A 50 3.33 8.53 -12.15
N ALA A 51 2.76 8.30 -13.33
CA ALA A 51 1.30 8.27 -13.50
C ALA A 51 0.65 7.15 -12.68
N LEU A 52 1.27 5.95 -12.63
CA LEU A 52 0.80 4.84 -11.81
C LEU A 52 0.94 5.16 -10.31
N ARG A 53 2.08 5.72 -9.89
CA ARG A 53 2.31 6.18 -8.52
C ARG A 53 1.19 7.11 -8.06
N THR A 54 0.94 8.16 -8.82
CA THR A 54 -0.10 9.16 -8.52
C THR A 54 -1.49 8.53 -8.48
N ALA A 55 -1.81 7.65 -9.40
CA ALA A 55 -3.10 6.96 -9.45
C ALA A 55 -3.32 6.06 -8.22
N ILE A 56 -2.31 5.29 -7.80
CA ILE A 56 -2.37 4.42 -6.62
C ILE A 56 -2.56 5.25 -5.35
N ILE A 57 -1.73 6.28 -5.15
CA ILE A 57 -1.79 7.13 -3.96
C ILE A 57 -3.16 7.81 -3.88
N ARG A 58 -3.58 8.48 -4.95
CA ARG A 58 -4.86 9.21 -4.97
C ARG A 58 -6.05 8.30 -4.67
N LYS A 59 -6.13 7.14 -5.32
CA LYS A 59 -7.24 6.21 -5.13
C LYS A 59 -7.27 5.65 -3.71
N ASN A 60 -6.15 5.09 -3.27
CA ASN A 60 -6.10 4.43 -1.97
C ASN A 60 -6.25 5.43 -0.82
N ARG A 61 -5.69 6.66 -0.94
CA ARG A 61 -5.87 7.69 0.06
C ARG A 61 -7.35 8.09 0.24
N ALA A 62 -8.10 8.18 -0.87
CA ALA A 62 -9.53 8.43 -0.84
C ALA A 62 -10.33 7.28 -0.19
N LEU A 63 -9.90 6.01 -0.39
CA LEU A 63 -10.51 4.85 0.25
C LEU A 63 -10.21 4.80 1.76
N LEU A 64 -9.01 5.19 2.18
CA LEU A 64 -8.65 5.23 3.60
C LEU A 64 -9.53 6.22 4.36
N SER A 65 -9.68 7.46 3.84
CA SER A 65 -10.48 8.51 4.46
C SER A 65 -10.88 9.57 3.42
N GLY A 66 -12.08 10.10 3.51
CA GLY A 66 -12.54 11.25 2.68
C GLY A 66 -13.59 10.94 1.63
N VAL A 67 -13.71 9.70 1.15
CA VAL A 67 -14.77 9.27 0.22
C VAL A 67 -15.72 8.32 0.96
N LEU A 68 -17.02 8.53 0.83
CA LEU A 68 -18.00 7.63 1.46
C LEU A 68 -18.33 6.45 0.50
N PRO A 69 -18.25 5.20 1.00
CA PRO A 69 -17.87 4.78 2.34
C PRO A 69 -16.36 4.57 2.48
N SER A 70 -15.66 5.42 3.24
CA SER A 70 -14.23 5.24 3.55
C SER A 70 -13.99 4.18 4.63
N TYR A 71 -12.78 3.60 4.66
CA TYR A 71 -12.47 2.53 5.61
C TYR A 71 -12.44 3.02 7.06
N ASP A 72 -11.92 4.21 7.33
CA ASP A 72 -11.94 4.83 8.66
C ASP A 72 -13.38 4.99 9.18
N ALA A 73 -14.28 5.49 8.34
CA ALA A 73 -15.69 5.65 8.69
C ALA A 73 -16.40 4.30 8.92
N GLN A 74 -16.07 3.29 8.10
CA GLN A 74 -16.64 1.95 8.24
C GLN A 74 -16.13 1.24 9.51
N ILE A 75 -14.83 1.39 9.85
CA ILE A 75 -14.26 0.83 11.09
C ILE A 75 -14.91 1.51 12.30
N ARG A 76 -15.03 2.84 12.30
CA ARG A 76 -15.70 3.58 13.36
C ARG A 76 -17.14 3.10 13.57
N LYS A 77 -17.87 2.89 12.49
CA LYS A 77 -19.26 2.38 12.54
C LYS A 77 -19.31 0.93 13.04
N ALA A 78 -18.35 0.09 12.69
CA ALA A 78 -18.25 -1.28 13.17
C ALA A 78 -17.90 -1.30 14.67
N ALA A 79 -16.93 -0.49 15.10
CA ALA A 79 -16.53 -0.37 16.50
C ALA A 79 -17.69 0.09 17.39
N SER A 80 -18.47 1.10 16.97
CA SER A 80 -19.62 1.57 17.74
C SER A 80 -20.70 0.51 17.95
N ARG A 81 -20.77 -0.51 17.09
CA ARG A 81 -21.69 -1.66 17.20
C ARG A 81 -21.05 -2.88 17.83
N ARG A 82 -19.76 -2.82 18.16
CA ARG A 82 -18.95 -3.97 18.61
C ARG A 82 -19.01 -5.16 17.64
N ASP A 83 -19.05 -4.87 16.35
CA ASP A 83 -19.09 -5.86 15.28
C ASP A 83 -17.65 -6.26 14.89
N LEU A 84 -17.13 -7.26 15.62
CA LEU A 84 -15.73 -7.72 15.48
C LEU A 84 -15.41 -8.22 14.08
N VAL A 85 -16.36 -8.87 13.41
CA VAL A 85 -16.16 -9.38 12.03
C VAL A 85 -15.98 -8.21 11.06
N SER A 86 -16.85 -7.20 11.16
CA SER A 86 -16.74 -5.99 10.33
C SER A 86 -15.48 -5.19 10.65
N ILE A 87 -15.08 -5.07 11.92
CA ILE A 87 -13.82 -4.41 12.30
C ILE A 87 -12.65 -5.10 11.61
N ASN A 88 -12.53 -6.41 11.76
CA ASN A 88 -11.45 -7.19 11.14
C ASN A 88 -11.42 -7.02 9.62
N HIS A 89 -12.56 -7.19 8.97
CA HIS A 89 -12.67 -7.10 7.53
C HIS A 89 -12.25 -5.71 7.00
N ARG A 90 -12.76 -4.63 7.63
CA ARG A 90 -12.44 -3.26 7.21
C ARG A 90 -11.02 -2.83 7.56
N THR A 91 -10.47 -3.32 8.66
CA THR A 91 -9.06 -3.09 9.01
C THR A 91 -8.13 -3.79 8.00
N THR A 92 -8.47 -4.98 7.54
CA THR A 92 -7.71 -5.67 6.49
C THR A 92 -7.69 -4.86 5.19
N GLU A 93 -8.83 -4.33 4.74
CA GLU A 93 -8.92 -3.47 3.56
C GLU A 93 -8.17 -2.13 3.75
N PHE A 94 -8.26 -1.55 4.95
CA PHE A 94 -7.49 -0.36 5.32
C PHE A 94 -5.99 -0.60 5.18
N LEU A 95 -5.49 -1.69 5.75
CA LEU A 95 -4.07 -2.04 5.69
C LEU A 95 -3.61 -2.32 4.26
N ALA A 96 -4.42 -3.00 3.45
CA ALA A 96 -4.09 -3.24 2.05
C ALA A 96 -3.87 -1.92 1.29
N SER A 97 -4.76 -0.95 1.45
CA SER A 97 -4.63 0.38 0.85
C SER A 97 -3.47 1.20 1.44
N TYR A 98 -3.24 1.10 2.74
CA TYR A 98 -2.16 1.77 3.45
C TYR A 98 -0.78 1.34 2.93
N PHE A 99 -0.56 0.05 2.78
CA PHE A 99 0.69 -0.48 2.23
C PHE A 99 0.87 -0.18 0.74
N ASP A 100 -0.21 -0.21 -0.07
CA ASP A 100 -0.14 0.20 -1.48
C ASP A 100 0.38 1.65 -1.61
N ILE A 101 -0.09 2.56 -0.74
CA ILE A 101 0.40 3.95 -0.71
C ILE A 101 1.88 4.00 -0.35
N ILE A 102 2.31 3.28 0.69
CA ILE A 102 3.70 3.30 1.14
C ILE A 102 4.64 2.81 0.04
N PHE A 103 4.35 1.68 -0.61
CA PHE A 103 5.17 1.18 -1.71
C PHE A 103 5.16 2.14 -2.90
N ALA A 104 3.99 2.65 -3.31
CA ALA A 104 3.89 3.61 -4.41
C ALA A 104 4.63 4.91 -4.12
N MET A 105 4.52 5.46 -2.90
CA MET A 105 5.23 6.67 -2.46
C MET A 105 6.75 6.53 -2.65
N ASN A 106 7.28 5.34 -2.37
CA ASN A 106 8.70 5.02 -2.50
C ASN A 106 9.11 4.47 -3.88
N ARG A 107 8.20 4.45 -4.86
CA ARG A 107 8.44 3.85 -6.19
C ARG A 107 8.89 2.40 -6.12
N GLN A 108 8.38 1.68 -5.12
CA GLN A 108 8.60 0.25 -4.95
C GLN A 108 7.38 -0.53 -5.41
N THR A 109 7.61 -1.66 -6.06
CA THR A 109 6.51 -2.58 -6.38
C THR A 109 6.05 -3.31 -5.11
N HIS A 110 4.74 -3.46 -4.94
CA HIS A 110 4.15 -4.13 -3.77
C HIS A 110 4.48 -5.63 -3.79
N PRO A 111 5.10 -6.19 -2.73
CA PRO A 111 5.59 -7.58 -2.72
C PRO A 111 4.49 -8.64 -2.44
N GLY A 112 3.24 -8.24 -2.25
CA GLY A 112 2.19 -9.10 -1.70
C GLY A 112 2.07 -8.93 -0.18
N GLU A 113 1.30 -9.80 0.47
CA GLU A 113 0.91 -9.65 1.88
C GLU A 113 1.98 -10.07 2.91
N LYS A 114 3.03 -10.78 2.45
CA LYS A 114 4.00 -11.39 3.37
C LYS A 114 5.12 -10.44 3.75
N ARG A 115 5.42 -10.38 5.06
CA ARG A 115 6.57 -9.64 5.59
C ARG A 115 6.55 -8.14 5.27
N LEU A 116 5.37 -7.54 5.16
CA LEU A 116 5.21 -6.14 4.70
C LEU A 116 6.00 -5.15 5.54
N VAL A 117 5.95 -5.27 6.88
CA VAL A 117 6.65 -4.35 7.78
C VAL A 117 8.17 -4.40 7.56
N SER A 118 8.76 -5.60 7.55
CA SER A 118 10.20 -5.74 7.32
C SER A 118 10.60 -5.26 5.93
N LEU A 119 9.82 -5.58 4.89
CA LEU A 119 10.10 -5.14 3.53
C LEU A 119 9.97 -3.63 3.34
N CYS A 120 9.02 -2.98 4.02
CA CYS A 120 8.95 -1.53 4.05
C CYS A 120 10.20 -0.92 4.70
N LYS A 121 10.61 -1.44 5.86
CA LYS A 121 11.84 -0.96 6.56
C LYS A 121 13.11 -1.15 5.74
N ASP A 122 13.17 -2.25 4.97
CA ASP A 122 14.35 -2.57 4.15
C ASP A 122 14.43 -1.79 2.83
N ARG A 123 13.28 -1.38 2.25
CA ARG A 123 13.22 -0.88 0.87
C ARG A 123 12.63 0.51 0.72
N CYS A 124 11.96 1.05 1.74
CA CYS A 124 11.27 2.33 1.69
C CYS A 124 12.03 3.37 2.51
N GLU A 125 12.49 4.43 1.84
CA GLU A 125 13.16 5.55 2.50
C GLU A 125 12.18 6.46 3.24
N ASN A 126 10.98 6.61 2.67
CA ASN A 126 9.92 7.44 3.23
C ASN A 126 8.88 6.54 3.91
N LEU A 127 8.88 6.53 5.22
CA LEU A 127 7.87 5.85 6.04
C LEU A 127 7.15 6.88 6.93
N PRO A 128 5.88 6.62 7.28
CA PRO A 128 5.20 7.36 8.33
C PRO A 128 5.99 7.31 9.64
N ASP A 129 5.98 8.39 10.40
CA ASP A 129 6.58 8.39 11.73
C ASP A 129 5.90 7.30 12.59
N ARG A 130 6.65 6.63 13.47
CA ARG A 130 6.15 5.54 14.32
C ARG A 130 5.45 4.39 13.56
N PHE A 131 5.85 4.15 12.31
CA PHE A 131 5.21 3.20 11.40
C PHE A 131 4.94 1.82 12.03
N GLU A 132 5.97 1.15 12.55
CA GLU A 132 5.85 -0.19 13.15
C GLU A 132 5.12 -0.15 14.50
N GLU A 133 5.35 0.89 15.28
CA GLU A 133 4.71 1.09 16.57
C GLU A 133 3.19 1.25 16.43
N ASN A 134 2.76 2.06 15.47
CA ASN A 134 1.33 2.26 15.20
C ASN A 134 0.65 1.00 14.67
N LEU A 135 1.31 0.20 13.84
CA LEU A 135 0.78 -1.09 13.41
C LEU A 135 0.61 -2.06 14.57
N ASN A 136 1.62 -2.17 15.44
CA ASN A 136 1.53 -3.01 16.63
C ASN A 136 0.42 -2.53 17.58
N HIS A 137 0.30 -1.21 17.76
CA HIS A 137 -0.77 -0.63 18.56
C HIS A 137 -2.15 -0.90 17.94
N LEU A 138 -2.31 -0.75 16.62
CA LEU A 138 -3.56 -1.09 15.93
C LEU A 138 -4.01 -2.52 16.26
N PHE A 139 -3.13 -3.50 16.13
CA PHE A 139 -3.46 -4.90 16.40
C PHE A 139 -3.74 -5.18 17.89
N SER A 140 -3.14 -4.42 18.80
CA SER A 140 -3.39 -4.58 20.23
C SER A 140 -4.76 -4.06 20.69
N VAL A 141 -5.31 -3.05 19.99
CA VAL A 141 -6.56 -2.37 20.40
C VAL A 141 -7.72 -2.53 19.42
N MET A 142 -7.51 -3.20 18.27
CA MET A 142 -8.54 -3.24 17.23
C MET A 142 -9.86 -3.87 17.65
N TYR A 143 -9.85 -4.68 18.71
CA TYR A 143 -11.04 -5.31 19.28
C TYR A 143 -11.44 -4.73 20.64
N ASP A 144 -10.82 -3.63 21.04
CA ASP A 144 -11.12 -2.99 22.30
C ASP A 144 -12.54 -2.43 22.30
N PRO A 145 -13.37 -2.73 23.34
CA PRO A 145 -14.75 -2.28 23.41
C PRO A 145 -14.90 -0.74 23.48
N ASP A 146 -13.84 -0.06 23.92
CA ASP A 146 -13.82 1.40 24.08
C ASP A 146 -13.55 2.16 22.77
N GLY A 147 -13.32 1.44 21.67
CA GLY A 147 -13.15 2.03 20.35
C GLY A 147 -11.79 2.71 20.11
N ALA A 148 -10.77 2.36 20.89
CA ALA A 148 -9.40 2.87 20.76
C ALA A 148 -8.80 2.69 19.34
N VAL A 149 -9.31 1.73 18.58
CA VAL A 149 -8.95 1.53 17.17
C VAL A 149 -9.13 2.79 16.32
N ASN A 150 -10.13 3.64 16.63
CA ASN A 150 -10.40 4.85 15.86
C ASN A 150 -9.28 5.88 16.02
N ASP A 151 -8.74 6.02 17.22
CA ASP A 151 -7.67 6.99 17.52
C ASP A 151 -6.37 6.56 16.86
N VAL A 152 -6.06 5.25 16.87
CA VAL A 152 -4.88 4.71 16.19
C VAL A 152 -4.98 4.90 14.68
N ILE A 153 -6.12 4.62 14.07
CA ILE A 153 -6.33 4.85 12.63
C ILE A 153 -6.20 6.33 12.28
N ALA A 154 -6.75 7.23 13.09
CA ALA A 154 -6.61 8.67 12.88
C ALA A 154 -5.13 9.11 12.94
N CYS A 155 -4.37 8.60 13.92
CA CYS A 155 -2.93 8.84 14.02
C CYS A 155 -2.17 8.31 12.78
N MET A 156 -2.43 7.07 12.37
CA MET A 156 -1.81 6.48 11.18
C MET A 156 -2.07 7.30 9.90
N LEU A 157 -3.27 7.85 9.75
CA LEU A 157 -3.62 8.69 8.60
C LEU A 157 -2.88 10.02 8.61
N ILE A 158 -2.76 10.68 9.76
CA ILE A 158 -2.01 11.94 9.91
C ILE A 158 -0.53 11.73 9.56
N GLU A 159 0.07 10.68 10.09
CA GLU A 159 1.49 10.39 9.84
C GLU A 159 1.75 9.95 8.39
N LEU A 160 0.80 9.23 7.78
CA LEU A 160 0.86 8.90 6.36
C LEU A 160 0.82 10.16 5.48
N ASP A 161 -0.08 11.09 5.77
CA ASP A 161 -0.19 12.35 5.02
C ASP A 161 1.09 13.20 5.16
N GLN A 162 1.69 13.22 6.35
CA GLN A 162 2.98 13.90 6.58
C GLN A 162 4.12 13.24 5.79
N ALA A 163 4.17 11.90 5.74
CA ALA A 163 5.16 11.18 4.95
C ALA A 163 4.99 11.44 3.44
N LEU A 164 3.75 11.50 2.95
CA LEU A 164 3.46 11.86 1.56
C LEU A 164 3.97 13.26 1.22
N LEU A 165 3.72 14.24 2.07
CA LEU A 165 4.21 15.63 1.89
C LEU A 165 5.75 15.69 1.90
N LYS A 166 6.41 14.97 2.81
CA LYS A 166 7.88 14.89 2.84
C LYS A 166 8.44 14.28 1.54
N ALA A 167 7.82 13.20 1.05
CA ALA A 167 8.24 12.50 -0.18
C ALA A 167 8.03 13.34 -1.46
N GLU A 168 7.08 14.27 -1.46
CA GLU A 168 6.85 15.20 -2.57
C GLU A 168 7.84 16.37 -2.55
N ASN A 169 8.11 16.94 -1.37
CA ASN A 169 9.00 18.10 -1.20
C ASN A 169 10.50 17.75 -1.30
N GLY A 170 10.86 16.47 -1.17
CA GLY A 170 12.25 16.00 -1.31
C GLY A 170 12.76 15.88 -2.75
N LYS A 171 11.95 16.21 -3.77
CA LYS A 171 12.40 16.25 -5.15
C LYS A 171 12.92 17.62 -5.52
N PRO A 172 14.15 17.74 -6.08
CA PRO A 172 14.52 18.97 -6.78
C PRO A 172 13.54 19.14 -7.96
N TYR A 173 12.92 20.30 -8.05
CA TYR A 173 12.26 20.74 -9.26
C TYR A 173 13.36 20.87 -10.33
N ILE A 174 13.41 19.93 -11.28
CA ILE A 174 14.16 20.07 -12.52
C ILE A 174 13.17 20.36 -13.62
#